data_361861006f56b660785b1c2534454a23
#
_entry.id   361861006f56b660785b1c2534454a23
#
_cell.length_a   1.000
_cell.length_b   1.000
_cell.length_c   1.000
_cell.angle_alpha   90.00
_cell.angle_beta   90.00
_cell.angle_gamma   90.00
#
_symmetry.space_group_name_H-M   'P 1'
#
loop_
_entity.id
_entity.type
_entity.pdbx_description
1 polymer ?
#
loop_
_entity_poly.entity_id
_entity_poly.type
_entity_poly.pdbx_seq_one_letter_code
_entity_poly.pdbx_strand_id
1 'polypeptide(L)'
;MSSARALALAVVVALSLAAVPLAGAAAPAGDVAESTATAPGAPAALASSPTAERVEFPERTDEPNTTETVGYVGGYWYDDELPVDDRDDAVLEEDELESVINRSMARVEVIRNDTFQGSVPVEVISREEFETETERRFEEITDEETLLENVRLEAAFMIDRETDAIEERRTLQSGAVAGYYDPEEDRIVIVSDTPETPEMDEVTLGHELLHAYQDQRFDLTSFDRDTRDQDNAKLGLIEGDAVWVDTEYEALCESEWECVLPXXGXPPGTDFXWGXXLXMFQPYNDGPGYVDYHLEEGGWDAVDALYDDRPASTAEIIRPGEERVPVDIVHESTASDGWERLAIDDRPDHSSFGEAKMVAMFAADAFEPRDDDDDEEEPVLDQDDVLAEGPPLFDYDQPPTDGWAGDKLVVYATERAAVEETGYVWHTEWTDEENAAEFLAAYGELLALHDAEPVGDRENTYEIEDGYPGAYYLEANGESVTVVRAPSVDELAEIREDAAPEGESEMNFGFDGEFGADDGAGDDDDDGIPGFGPLAASLAVLSVALWARLVRGRRP
;
A
#
# COMPACT_ATOMS: atom_id res chain seq x y z
N MET A 1 20.59 0.43 -12.60
CA MET A 1 20.95 0.95 -11.26
C MET A 1 19.73 1.54 -10.54
N SER A 2 18.73 1.92 -11.30
CA SER A 2 17.50 2.56 -10.82
C SER A 2 16.63 1.64 -9.89
N SER A 3 16.30 0.42 -10.33
CA SER A 3 15.29 -0.41 -9.66
C SER A 3 15.65 -0.85 -8.22
N ALA A 4 16.93 -1.16 -7.96
CA ALA A 4 17.33 -1.59 -6.60
C ALA A 4 17.38 -0.42 -5.59
N ARG A 5 17.72 0.79 -6.07
CA ARG A 5 17.64 2.00 -5.25
C ARG A 5 16.19 2.42 -5.05
N ALA A 6 15.38 2.35 -6.11
CA ALA A 6 13.95 2.64 -6.04
C ALA A 6 13.24 1.71 -5.03
N LEU A 7 13.54 0.41 -5.04
CA LEU A 7 12.98 -0.53 -4.07
C LEU A 7 13.48 -0.24 -2.64
N ALA A 8 14.78 0.01 -2.46
CA ALA A 8 15.34 0.34 -1.15
C ALA A 8 14.83 1.70 -0.64
N LEU A 9 14.70 2.67 -1.51
CA LEU A 9 14.14 4.00 -1.20
C LEU A 9 12.66 3.88 -0.87
N ALA A 10 11.87 3.18 -1.69
CA ALA A 10 10.44 2.98 -1.46
C ALA A 10 10.13 2.23 -0.16
N VAL A 11 10.95 1.24 0.23
CA VAL A 11 10.81 0.55 1.52
C VAL A 11 11.13 1.50 2.68
N VAL A 12 12.16 2.32 2.56
CA VAL A 12 12.53 3.31 3.60
C VAL A 12 11.45 4.39 3.72
N VAL A 13 10.90 4.85 2.59
CA VAL A 13 9.88 5.90 2.54
C VAL A 13 8.50 5.35 2.93
N ALA A 14 8.12 4.14 2.48
CA ALA A 14 6.87 3.48 2.90
C ALA A 14 6.75 3.32 4.42
N LEU A 15 7.89 3.20 5.10
CA LEU A 15 7.93 3.13 6.56
C LEU A 15 7.85 4.51 7.22
N SER A 16 8.08 5.59 6.50
CA SER A 16 8.10 6.96 7.05
C SER A 16 6.69 7.51 7.35
N LEU A 17 5.70 7.22 6.51
CA LEU A 17 4.34 7.77 6.63
C LEU A 17 3.36 6.90 7.42
N ALA A 18 3.71 5.65 7.70
CA ALA A 18 2.95 4.83 8.64
C ALA A 18 3.01 5.39 10.09
N ALA A 19 3.76 6.48 10.32
CA ALA A 19 3.86 7.17 11.61
C ALA A 19 2.77 8.24 11.82
N VAL A 20 1.91 8.52 10.82
CA VAL A 20 0.81 9.50 10.97
C VAL A 20 -0.27 8.92 11.90
N PRO A 21 -0.69 9.62 12.94
CA PRO A 21 -1.73 9.12 13.84
C PRO A 21 -3.10 9.06 13.14
N LEU A 22 -3.82 7.98 13.38
CA LEU A 22 -5.21 7.81 12.96
C LEU A 22 -6.12 8.74 13.79
N ALA A 23 -6.11 10.02 13.49
CA ALA A 23 -7.02 10.98 14.09
C ALA A 23 -8.18 11.22 13.10
N GLY A 24 -9.26 10.48 13.27
CA GLY A 24 -10.48 10.70 12.49
C GLY A 24 -11.32 11.84 13.05
N ALA A 25 -11.52 12.90 12.29
CA ALA A 25 -12.51 13.93 12.58
C ALA A 25 -13.66 13.80 11.58
N ALA A 26 -14.86 13.49 12.06
CA ALA A 26 -16.05 13.34 11.23
C ALA A 26 -16.65 14.69 10.83
N ALA A 27 -16.85 14.92 9.53
CA ALA A 27 -17.61 16.04 8.98
C ALA A 27 -18.91 15.52 8.32
N PRO A 28 -20.01 16.31 8.30
CA PRO A 28 -21.30 15.80 7.84
C PRO A 28 -21.45 15.76 6.31
N ALA A 29 -22.10 14.71 5.84
CA ALA A 29 -22.34 14.42 4.42
C ALA A 29 -23.20 15.48 3.69
N GLY A 30 -22.78 15.84 2.51
CA GLY A 30 -23.49 16.71 1.56
C GLY A 30 -23.96 15.95 0.31
N ASP A 31 -25.10 16.37 -0.25
CA ASP A 31 -25.83 15.74 -1.36
C ASP A 31 -25.06 15.74 -2.69
N VAL A 32 -25.01 14.58 -3.35
CA VAL A 32 -24.35 14.35 -4.64
C VAL A 32 -25.34 14.36 -5.82
N ALA A 33 -24.97 14.98 -6.91
CA ALA A 33 -25.75 15.03 -8.15
C ALA A 33 -25.22 14.04 -9.20
N GLU A 34 -26.14 13.28 -9.82
CA GLU A 34 -25.86 12.27 -10.87
C GLU A 34 -25.33 12.86 -12.18
N SER A 35 -24.25 12.26 -12.69
CA SER A 35 -23.77 12.48 -14.05
C SER A 35 -23.48 11.15 -14.76
N THR A 36 -23.98 10.99 -15.98
CA THR A 36 -23.80 9.79 -16.80
C THR A 36 -22.69 9.97 -17.83
N ALA A 37 -21.68 9.12 -17.81
CA ALA A 37 -20.60 9.11 -18.80
C ALA A 37 -20.47 7.78 -19.55
N THR A 38 -20.01 7.85 -20.78
CA THR A 38 -19.92 6.77 -21.76
C THR A 38 -18.47 6.28 -21.88
N ALA A 39 -18.25 4.99 -21.82
CA ALA A 39 -16.93 4.36 -21.83
C ALA A 39 -16.20 4.37 -23.19
N PRO A 40 -14.91 4.51 -23.23
CA PRO A 40 -14.06 4.07 -24.33
C PRO A 40 -12.85 3.22 -23.88
N GLY A 41 -12.38 2.46 -24.79
CA GLY A 41 -11.54 1.31 -24.88
C GLY A 41 -10.17 1.27 -24.19
N ALA A 42 -9.65 0.06 -24.12
CA ALA A 42 -8.53 -0.47 -23.36
C ALA A 42 -7.20 0.31 -23.43
N PRO A 43 -6.46 0.40 -22.32
CA PRO A 43 -5.19 1.13 -22.27
C PRO A 43 -4.01 0.37 -22.87
N ALA A 44 -3.09 1.10 -23.45
CA ALA A 44 -1.80 0.60 -23.94
C ALA A 44 -0.76 0.61 -22.80
N ALA A 45 0.01 -0.43 -22.72
CA ALA A 45 1.05 -0.61 -21.71
C ALA A 45 2.03 0.57 -21.64
N LEU A 46 2.21 1.12 -20.44
CA LEU A 46 3.12 2.21 -20.15
C LEU A 46 4.58 1.70 -20.08
N ALA A 47 5.29 1.85 -21.18
CA ALA A 47 6.74 1.68 -21.20
C ALA A 47 7.37 3.05 -21.44
N SER A 48 7.44 3.86 -20.39
CA SER A 48 8.12 5.16 -20.47
C SER A 48 9.24 5.21 -19.46
N SER A 49 10.47 5.13 -19.94
CA SER A 49 11.62 5.50 -19.11
C SER A 49 11.49 6.99 -18.74
N PRO A 50 11.72 7.38 -17.50
CA PRO A 50 11.77 8.79 -17.14
C PRO A 50 12.84 9.47 -17.98
N THR A 51 12.46 10.52 -18.65
CA THR A 51 13.38 11.31 -19.47
C THR A 51 13.47 12.71 -18.87
N ALA A 52 14.66 13.12 -18.57
CA ALA A 52 14.99 14.48 -18.13
C ALA A 52 14.51 15.57 -19.12
N GLU A 53 13.80 15.18 -20.17
CA GLU A 53 13.17 16.06 -21.16
C GLU A 53 11.83 16.66 -20.65
N ARG A 54 11.29 16.16 -19.53
CA ARG A 54 9.99 16.63 -18.97
C ARG A 54 10.13 17.87 -18.08
N VAL A 55 11.33 18.09 -17.50
CA VAL A 55 11.57 19.19 -16.56
C VAL A 55 12.07 20.44 -17.30
N GLU A 56 11.37 21.56 -17.15
CA GLU A 56 11.77 22.85 -17.75
C GLU A 56 12.60 23.65 -16.75
N PHE A 57 13.88 23.86 -17.04
CA PHE A 57 14.79 24.61 -16.17
C PHE A 57 14.55 26.13 -16.28
N PRO A 58 14.22 26.80 -15.16
CA PRO A 58 13.99 28.25 -15.20
C PRO A 58 15.30 29.03 -15.39
N GLU A 59 15.20 30.17 -16.07
CA GLU A 59 16.34 31.10 -16.23
C GLU A 59 16.54 31.91 -14.93
N ARG A 60 17.78 32.05 -14.48
CA ARG A 60 18.12 32.90 -13.32
C ARG A 60 17.73 34.36 -13.57
N THR A 61 17.14 35.03 -12.59
CA THR A 61 16.76 36.45 -12.63
C THR A 61 17.69 37.31 -11.74
N ASP A 62 17.78 38.62 -12.01
CA ASP A 62 18.61 39.56 -11.24
C ASP A 62 18.06 39.82 -9.82
N GLU A 63 16.75 39.63 -9.60
CA GLU A 63 16.07 39.92 -8.34
C GLU A 63 15.12 38.76 -7.99
N PRO A 64 15.65 37.58 -7.64
CA PRO A 64 14.78 36.43 -7.32
C PRO A 64 14.11 36.63 -5.95
N ASN A 65 12.96 35.97 -5.79
CA ASN A 65 12.16 35.98 -4.54
C ASN A 65 11.71 34.54 -4.26
N THR A 66 12.01 34.04 -3.08
CA THR A 66 11.75 32.66 -2.63
C THR A 66 10.31 32.18 -2.86
N THR A 67 9.31 33.04 -2.76
CA THR A 67 7.89 32.62 -2.92
C THR A 67 7.29 32.96 -4.29
N GLU A 68 8.10 33.48 -5.22
CA GLU A 68 7.60 33.92 -6.55
C GLU A 68 8.50 33.46 -7.71
N THR A 69 9.68 32.93 -7.40
CA THR A 69 10.68 32.53 -8.41
C THR A 69 10.97 31.05 -8.29
N VAL A 70 10.41 30.27 -9.18
CA VAL A 70 10.63 28.81 -9.24
C VAL A 70 12.13 28.52 -9.31
N GLY A 71 12.59 27.58 -8.49
CA GLY A 71 13.97 27.16 -8.44
C GLY A 71 14.91 28.07 -7.65
N TYR A 72 14.36 28.96 -6.78
CA TYR A 72 15.18 29.81 -5.91
C TYR A 72 14.58 29.85 -4.49
N VAL A 73 15.26 29.26 -3.53
CA VAL A 73 14.81 29.21 -2.12
C VAL A 73 15.96 29.62 -1.18
N GLY A 74 15.67 30.53 -0.26
CA GLY A 74 16.57 30.87 0.86
C GLY A 74 17.96 31.40 0.46
N GLY A 75 18.10 31.91 -0.76
CA GLY A 75 19.40 32.41 -1.26
C GLY A 75 20.11 31.43 -2.21
N TYR A 76 19.53 30.26 -2.44
CA TYR A 76 20.11 29.18 -3.27
C TYR A 76 19.26 28.93 -4.50
N TRP A 77 19.91 28.75 -5.64
CA TRP A 77 19.29 28.26 -6.87
C TRP A 77 19.42 26.72 -6.94
N TYR A 78 18.50 26.08 -7.65
CA TYR A 78 18.46 24.62 -7.87
C TYR A 78 19.79 24.07 -8.45
N ASP A 79 20.52 24.88 -9.22
CA ASP A 79 21.78 24.52 -9.91
C ASP A 79 23.03 25.09 -9.20
N ASP A 80 22.92 25.57 -7.95
CA ASP A 80 24.08 26.03 -7.16
C ASP A 80 24.93 24.84 -6.72
N GLU A 81 26.24 24.93 -6.94
CA GLU A 81 27.21 23.96 -6.39
C GLU A 81 27.49 24.30 -4.91
N LEU A 82 27.44 23.28 -4.06
CA LEU A 82 27.74 23.42 -2.63
C LEU A 82 29.09 22.74 -2.32
N PRO A 83 29.85 23.23 -1.32
CA PRO A 83 31.13 22.59 -0.95
C PRO A 83 31.00 21.11 -0.57
N VAL A 84 29.83 20.68 -0.12
CA VAL A 84 29.53 19.29 0.23
C VAL A 84 29.51 18.35 -0.99
N ASP A 85 29.21 18.86 -2.17
CA ASP A 85 29.11 18.09 -3.41
C ASP A 85 30.44 17.45 -3.83
N ASP A 86 31.56 18.05 -3.41
CA ASP A 86 32.93 17.55 -3.69
C ASP A 86 33.34 16.36 -2.77
N ARG A 87 32.50 15.96 -1.81
CA ARG A 87 32.86 14.93 -0.81
C ARG A 87 32.35 13.55 -1.21
N ASP A 88 33.06 12.52 -0.74
CA ASP A 88 32.65 11.12 -0.94
C ASP A 88 31.71 10.61 0.18
N ASP A 89 31.43 11.45 1.17
CA ASP A 89 30.48 11.13 2.24
C ASP A 89 29.27 12.07 2.20
N ALA A 90 28.17 11.64 2.75
CA ALA A 90 26.92 12.40 2.81
C ALA A 90 26.68 13.01 4.21
N VAL A 91 27.71 13.14 5.01
CA VAL A 91 27.66 13.67 6.39
C VAL A 91 27.63 15.20 6.36
N LEU A 92 26.65 15.82 7.00
CA LEU A 92 26.43 17.26 6.98
C LEU A 92 26.64 17.90 8.37
N GLU A 93 27.31 19.06 8.38
CA GLU A 93 27.34 19.97 9.54
C GLU A 93 26.07 20.84 9.50
N GLU A 94 25.68 21.42 10.63
CA GLU A 94 24.43 22.21 10.79
C GLU A 94 24.24 23.31 9.71
N ASP A 95 25.30 24.05 9.38
CA ASP A 95 25.24 25.11 8.35
C ASP A 95 25.23 24.56 6.93
N GLU A 96 25.78 23.37 6.71
CA GLU A 96 25.71 22.65 5.43
C GLU A 96 24.31 22.08 5.21
N LEU A 97 23.69 21.53 6.25
CA LEU A 97 22.31 21.00 6.21
C LEU A 97 21.34 22.10 5.75
N GLU A 98 21.40 23.31 6.32
CA GLU A 98 20.56 24.44 5.90
C GLU A 98 20.71 24.75 4.39
N SER A 99 21.95 24.73 3.88
CA SER A 99 22.20 25.01 2.45
C SER A 99 21.68 23.90 1.54
N VAL A 100 21.82 22.62 1.93
CA VAL A 100 21.27 21.46 1.20
C VAL A 100 19.75 21.53 1.19
N ILE A 101 19.09 21.77 2.34
CA ILE A 101 17.63 21.89 2.43
C ILE A 101 17.10 22.96 1.44
N ASN A 102 17.68 24.16 1.46
CA ASN A 102 17.23 25.26 0.60
C ASN A 102 17.43 24.94 -0.88
N ARG A 103 18.56 24.32 -1.25
CA ARG A 103 18.80 23.87 -2.63
C ARG A 103 17.83 22.75 -3.03
N SER A 104 17.57 21.80 -2.15
CA SER A 104 16.62 20.70 -2.41
C SER A 104 15.19 21.22 -2.59
N MET A 105 14.76 22.19 -1.76
CA MET A 105 13.48 22.89 -1.99
C MET A 105 13.45 23.52 -3.39
N ALA A 106 14.50 24.22 -3.79
CA ALA A 106 14.57 24.86 -5.11
C ALA A 106 14.51 23.82 -6.25
N ARG A 107 15.08 22.63 -6.05
CA ARG A 107 15.03 21.50 -7.00
C ARG A 107 13.63 20.89 -7.12
N VAL A 108 12.96 20.69 -5.98
CA VAL A 108 11.54 20.25 -5.94
C VAL A 108 10.65 21.25 -6.69
N GLU A 109 10.85 22.56 -6.47
CA GLU A 109 10.13 23.61 -7.21
C GLU A 109 10.32 23.49 -8.73
N VAL A 110 11.53 23.19 -9.18
CA VAL A 110 11.84 23.02 -10.61
C VAL A 110 11.09 21.83 -11.19
N ILE A 111 11.07 20.70 -10.49
CA ILE A 111 10.38 19.47 -10.94
C ILE A 111 8.85 19.70 -10.95
N ARG A 112 8.29 20.25 -9.86
CA ARG A 112 6.83 20.54 -9.74
C ARG A 112 6.39 21.76 -10.52
N ASN A 113 7.35 22.58 -11.00
CA ASN A 113 7.11 23.83 -11.72
C ASN A 113 6.25 24.83 -10.92
N ASP A 114 6.41 24.84 -9.59
CA ASP A 114 5.70 25.76 -8.70
C ASP A 114 6.53 26.02 -7.43
N THR A 115 6.16 27.04 -6.63
CA THR A 115 6.93 27.48 -5.46
C THR A 115 6.32 26.99 -4.14
N PHE A 116 7.16 26.74 -3.15
CA PHE A 116 6.72 26.58 -1.76
C PHE A 116 6.04 27.86 -1.27
N GLN A 117 5.05 27.74 -0.40
CA GLN A 117 4.36 28.88 0.22
C GLN A 117 5.13 29.43 1.43
N GLY A 118 6.06 28.67 1.98
CA GLY A 118 6.85 29.05 3.16
C GLY A 118 8.07 28.18 3.35
N SER A 119 8.85 28.48 4.39
CA SER A 119 9.99 27.65 4.80
C SER A 119 9.48 26.33 5.39
N VAL A 120 10.29 25.28 5.28
CA VAL A 120 10.02 23.97 5.88
C VAL A 120 10.99 23.77 7.04
N PRO A 121 10.53 23.74 8.29
CA PRO A 121 11.41 23.39 9.41
C PRO A 121 11.89 21.93 9.28
N VAL A 122 13.17 21.71 9.50
CA VAL A 122 13.76 20.35 9.52
C VAL A 122 14.40 20.14 10.90
N GLU A 123 14.01 19.10 11.59
CA GLU A 123 14.56 18.70 12.88
C GLU A 123 15.29 17.37 12.75
N VAL A 124 16.48 17.28 13.31
CA VAL A 124 17.23 16.02 13.36
C VAL A 124 17.13 15.45 14.76
N ILE A 125 16.62 14.22 14.87
CA ILE A 125 16.50 13.51 16.15
C ILE A 125 17.36 12.24 16.13
N SER A 126 17.70 11.75 17.32
CA SER A 126 18.39 10.47 17.44
C SER A 126 17.43 9.29 17.22
N ARG A 127 17.96 8.15 16.82
CA ARG A 127 17.22 6.88 16.74
C ARG A 127 16.53 6.55 18.08
N GLU A 128 17.20 6.77 19.22
CA GLU A 128 16.65 6.57 20.57
C GLU A 128 15.45 7.48 20.87
N GLU A 129 15.50 8.74 20.41
CA GLU A 129 14.36 9.67 20.54
C GLU A 129 13.19 9.23 19.69
N PHE A 130 13.43 8.87 18.43
CA PHE A 130 12.42 8.35 17.51
C PHE A 130 11.73 7.10 18.09
N GLU A 131 12.52 6.13 18.56
CA GLU A 131 11.98 4.90 19.19
C GLU A 131 11.11 5.23 20.40
N THR A 132 11.55 6.17 21.24
CA THR A 132 10.78 6.62 22.42
C THR A 132 9.46 7.28 22.02
N GLU A 133 9.46 8.12 21.01
CA GLU A 133 8.22 8.76 20.49
C GLU A 133 7.27 7.75 19.88
N THR A 134 7.80 6.82 19.10
CA THR A 134 7.05 5.73 18.48
C THR A 134 6.41 4.83 19.56
N GLU A 135 7.19 4.39 20.55
CA GLU A 135 6.67 3.61 21.69
C GLU A 135 5.49 4.31 22.38
N ARG A 136 5.61 5.61 22.61
CA ARG A 136 4.53 6.40 23.25
C ARG A 136 3.26 6.43 22.40
N ARG A 137 3.37 6.54 21.07
CA ARG A 137 2.21 6.49 20.16
C ARG A 137 1.52 5.12 20.25
N PHE A 138 2.31 4.05 20.27
CA PHE A 138 1.78 2.68 20.39
C PHE A 138 1.13 2.41 21.75
N GLU A 139 1.61 3.05 22.85
CA GLU A 139 0.99 2.96 24.18
C GLU A 139 -0.39 3.62 24.25
N GLU A 140 -0.74 4.49 23.32
CA GLU A 140 -2.05 5.16 23.24
C GLU A 140 -3.12 4.27 22.57
N ILE A 141 -2.72 3.23 21.84
CA ILE A 141 -3.65 2.29 21.17
C ILE A 141 -4.36 1.45 22.23
N THR A 142 -5.67 1.42 22.18
CA THR A 142 -6.50 0.68 23.15
C THR A 142 -6.57 -0.82 22.82
N ASP A 143 -6.93 -1.64 23.82
CA ASP A 143 -7.15 -3.09 23.62
C ASP A 143 -8.23 -3.36 22.55
N GLU A 144 -9.27 -2.51 22.48
CA GLU A 144 -10.34 -2.63 21.47
C GLU A 144 -9.83 -2.30 20.06
N GLU A 145 -8.94 -1.33 19.92
CA GLU A 145 -8.31 -0.99 18.63
C GLU A 145 -7.39 -2.11 18.17
N THR A 146 -6.60 -2.66 19.07
CA THR A 146 -5.73 -3.83 18.80
C THR A 146 -6.57 -5.01 18.34
N LEU A 147 -7.65 -5.33 19.07
CA LEU A 147 -8.56 -6.43 18.71
C LEU A 147 -9.16 -6.23 17.31
N LEU A 148 -9.63 -5.02 17.01
CA LEU A 148 -10.22 -4.71 15.71
C LEU A 148 -9.20 -4.87 14.57
N GLU A 149 -7.97 -4.39 14.76
CA GLU A 149 -6.90 -4.53 13.75
C GLU A 149 -6.48 -5.99 13.57
N ASN A 150 -6.39 -6.77 14.66
CA ASN A 150 -6.10 -8.20 14.58
C ASN A 150 -7.16 -8.93 13.73
N VAL A 151 -8.45 -8.68 14.01
CA VAL A 151 -9.55 -9.30 13.23
C VAL A 151 -9.53 -8.86 11.76
N ARG A 152 -9.23 -7.59 11.48
CA ARG A 152 -9.17 -7.04 10.11
C ARG A 152 -8.04 -7.66 9.27
N LEU A 153 -6.89 -7.91 9.89
CA LEU A 153 -5.76 -8.52 9.19
C LEU A 153 -5.90 -10.04 9.11
N GLU A 154 -6.46 -10.69 10.15
CA GLU A 154 -6.83 -12.11 10.12
C GLU A 154 -7.89 -12.38 9.03
N ALA A 155 -8.92 -11.52 8.91
CA ALA A 155 -9.95 -11.65 7.88
C ALA A 155 -9.40 -11.51 6.46
N ALA A 156 -8.24 -10.88 6.30
CA ALA A 156 -7.52 -10.76 5.04
C ALA A 156 -6.37 -11.79 4.90
N PHE A 157 -6.30 -12.78 5.77
CA PHE A 157 -5.25 -13.82 5.75
C PHE A 157 -3.82 -13.25 5.74
N MET A 158 -3.61 -12.07 6.33
CA MET A 158 -2.31 -11.40 6.39
C MET A 158 -1.54 -11.66 7.68
N ILE A 159 -2.26 -12.02 8.74
CA ILE A 159 -1.68 -12.48 10.02
C ILE A 159 -2.53 -13.64 10.54
N ASP A 160 -1.89 -14.61 11.18
CA ASP A 160 -2.59 -15.69 11.84
C ASP A 160 -3.18 -15.24 13.20
N ARG A 161 -3.98 -16.09 13.80
CA ARG A 161 -4.67 -15.86 15.09
C ARG A 161 -3.71 -15.49 16.23
N GLU A 162 -2.48 -15.99 16.21
CA GLU A 162 -1.50 -15.81 17.28
C GLU A 162 -0.67 -14.52 17.13
N THR A 163 -0.71 -13.87 15.96
CA THR A 163 0.08 -12.69 15.61
C THR A 163 -0.65 -11.41 16.03
N ASP A 164 0.08 -10.46 16.61
CA ASP A 164 -0.45 -9.16 17.02
C ASP A 164 -0.16 -8.12 15.93
N ALA A 165 -1.21 -7.59 15.30
CA ALA A 165 -1.15 -6.60 14.22
C ALA A 165 -0.37 -5.33 14.62
N ILE A 166 -0.49 -4.90 15.88
CA ILE A 166 0.16 -3.68 16.36
C ILE A 166 1.66 -3.92 16.56
N GLU A 167 2.05 -5.09 17.05
CA GLU A 167 3.47 -5.46 17.18
C GLU A 167 4.14 -5.63 15.80
N GLU A 168 3.43 -6.20 14.83
CA GLU A 168 3.93 -6.31 13.44
C GLU A 168 4.14 -4.91 12.84
N ARG A 169 3.17 -4.02 12.99
CA ARG A 169 3.30 -2.63 12.54
C ARG A 169 4.46 -1.91 13.24
N ARG A 170 4.62 -2.13 14.56
CA ARG A 170 5.74 -1.56 15.32
C ARG A 170 7.09 -2.05 14.76
N THR A 171 7.20 -3.34 14.46
CA THR A 171 8.42 -3.95 13.89
C THR A 171 8.75 -3.32 12.53
N LEU A 172 7.76 -3.18 11.67
CA LEU A 172 7.92 -2.54 10.36
C LEU A 172 8.39 -1.08 10.49
N GLN A 173 7.80 -0.32 11.40
CA GLN A 173 8.09 1.11 11.56
C GLN A 173 9.41 1.41 12.29
N SER A 174 9.85 0.55 13.23
CA SER A 174 10.99 0.88 14.09
C SER A 174 12.36 0.79 13.40
N GLY A 175 12.49 -0.04 12.37
CA GLY A 175 13.81 -0.43 11.82
C GLY A 175 14.35 0.40 10.67
N ALA A 176 13.50 1.04 9.90
CA ALA A 176 13.89 1.55 8.58
C ALA A 176 13.70 3.06 8.37
N VAL A 177 13.01 3.76 9.26
CA VAL A 177 12.70 5.19 9.08
C VAL A 177 13.98 6.03 9.10
N ALA A 178 14.27 6.71 8.00
CA ALA A 178 15.37 7.68 7.85
C ALA A 178 14.88 9.12 8.03
N GLY A 179 13.60 9.37 7.74
CA GLY A 179 12.96 10.67 7.94
C GLY A 179 11.48 10.58 7.61
N TYR A 180 10.74 11.61 7.96
CA TYR A 180 9.32 11.73 7.62
C TYR A 180 8.87 13.18 7.73
N TYR A 181 7.83 13.54 6.99
CA TYR A 181 7.12 14.80 7.16
C TYR A 181 6.01 14.61 8.21
N ASP A 182 5.90 15.55 9.12
CA ASP A 182 4.86 15.59 10.17
C ASP A 182 3.87 16.71 9.84
N PRO A 183 2.69 16.37 9.27
CA PRO A 183 1.71 17.40 8.88
C PRO A 183 0.98 18.03 10.07
N GLU A 184 1.06 17.47 11.28
CA GLU A 184 0.49 18.09 12.48
C GLU A 184 1.39 19.20 13.04
N GLU A 185 2.70 19.08 12.83
CA GLU A 185 3.69 20.06 13.31
C GLU A 185 4.35 20.86 12.18
N ASP A 186 3.94 20.67 10.93
CA ASP A 186 4.44 21.33 9.72
C ASP A 186 5.97 21.26 9.62
N ARG A 187 6.56 20.07 9.85
CA ARG A 187 8.02 19.91 9.87
C ARG A 187 8.48 18.56 9.31
N ILE A 188 9.70 18.52 8.81
CA ILE A 188 10.40 17.27 8.49
C ILE A 188 11.21 16.84 9.71
N VAL A 189 11.16 15.55 10.03
CA VAL A 189 11.99 14.92 11.06
C VAL A 189 12.97 13.98 10.36
N ILE A 190 14.26 14.18 10.61
CA ILE A 190 15.34 13.30 10.12
C ILE A 190 15.80 12.45 11.29
N VAL A 191 15.84 11.14 11.12
CA VAL A 191 16.24 10.18 12.16
C VAL A 191 17.67 9.72 11.88
N SER A 192 18.60 10.01 12.78
CA SER A 192 20.01 9.71 12.58
C SER A 192 20.67 9.08 13.83
N ASP A 193 21.57 8.14 13.60
CA ASP A 193 22.44 7.59 14.65
C ASP A 193 23.49 8.64 15.13
N THR A 194 23.72 9.68 14.32
CA THR A 194 24.64 10.77 14.62
C THR A 194 23.95 12.12 14.40
N PRO A 195 23.01 12.53 15.28
CA PRO A 195 22.17 13.71 15.01
C PRO A 195 22.92 15.05 14.95
N GLU A 196 24.14 15.13 15.47
CA GLU A 196 24.99 16.34 15.35
C GLU A 196 25.62 16.48 13.98
N THR A 197 25.77 15.37 13.23
CA THR A 197 26.32 15.30 11.88
C THR A 197 25.58 14.20 11.12
N PRO A 198 24.33 14.44 10.72
CA PRO A 198 23.54 13.41 10.06
C PRO A 198 24.10 13.05 8.68
N GLU A 199 23.98 11.79 8.33
CA GLU A 199 24.18 11.33 6.95
C GLU A 199 22.87 11.55 6.19
N MET A 200 22.92 12.26 5.05
CA MET A 200 21.75 12.70 4.31
C MET A 200 21.68 12.05 2.93
N ASP A 201 20.51 11.57 2.56
CA ASP A 201 20.17 11.24 1.16
C ASP A 201 19.33 12.40 0.63
N GLU A 202 19.87 13.14 -0.33
CA GLU A 202 19.21 14.33 -0.88
C GLU A 202 17.95 13.98 -1.69
N VAL A 203 17.84 12.78 -2.26
CA VAL A 203 16.63 12.30 -2.95
C VAL A 203 15.51 12.05 -1.92
N THR A 204 15.84 11.35 -0.84
CA THR A 204 14.89 11.15 0.29
C THR A 204 14.45 12.49 0.90
N LEU A 205 15.39 13.42 1.09
CA LEU A 205 15.04 14.78 1.55
C LEU A 205 14.08 15.48 0.57
N GLY A 206 14.30 15.33 -0.72
CA GLY A 206 13.42 15.86 -1.78
C GLY A 206 12.00 15.30 -1.69
N HIS A 207 11.87 14.00 -1.39
CA HIS A 207 10.59 13.32 -1.14
C HIS A 207 9.85 13.96 0.05
N GLU A 208 10.52 14.09 1.19
CA GLU A 208 9.90 14.69 2.40
C GLU A 208 9.57 16.17 2.19
N LEU A 209 10.40 16.88 1.43
CA LEU A 209 10.13 18.28 1.05
C LEU A 209 8.89 18.36 0.14
N LEU A 210 8.66 17.37 -0.72
CA LEU A 210 7.42 17.35 -1.51
C LEU A 210 6.19 17.18 -0.60
N HIS A 211 6.24 16.34 0.43
CA HIS A 211 5.12 16.26 1.39
C HIS A 211 4.86 17.60 2.07
N ALA A 212 5.90 18.33 2.42
CA ALA A 212 5.75 19.70 2.96
C ALA A 212 5.13 20.65 1.92
N TYR A 213 5.49 20.52 0.64
CA TYR A 213 4.87 21.28 -0.47
C TYR A 213 3.39 20.93 -0.60
N GLN A 214 3.06 19.65 -0.63
CA GLN A 214 1.68 19.13 -0.72
C GLN A 214 0.83 19.68 0.43
N ASP A 215 1.33 19.60 1.66
CA ASP A 215 0.62 20.07 2.85
C ASP A 215 0.39 21.58 2.84
N GLN A 216 1.41 22.35 2.48
CA GLN A 216 1.28 23.81 2.32
C GLN A 216 0.21 24.21 1.29
N ARG A 217 -0.03 23.36 0.29
CA ARG A 217 -0.95 23.64 -0.83
C ARG A 217 -2.34 23.07 -0.59
N PHE A 218 -2.43 21.87 -0.06
CA PHE A 218 -3.63 21.04 -0.10
C PHE A 218 -4.16 20.63 1.27
N ASP A 219 -3.44 20.95 2.36
CA ASP A 219 -3.81 20.61 3.75
C ASP A 219 -4.09 19.09 3.89
N LEU A 220 -3.01 18.30 3.94
CA LEU A 220 -3.07 16.83 4.01
C LEU A 220 -3.86 16.32 5.23
N THR A 221 -3.96 17.12 6.30
CA THR A 221 -4.75 16.78 7.49
C THR A 221 -6.26 16.87 7.25
N SER A 222 -6.70 17.53 6.17
CA SER A 222 -8.12 17.72 5.83
C SER A 222 -8.74 16.52 5.10
N PHE A 223 -7.96 15.48 4.78
CA PHE A 223 -8.40 14.36 3.94
C PHE A 223 -9.28 13.39 4.73
N ASP A 224 -10.47 13.04 4.20
CA ASP A 224 -11.31 11.98 4.73
C ASP A 224 -10.62 10.62 4.54
N ARG A 225 -10.42 9.89 5.62
CA ARG A 225 -9.73 8.59 5.65
C ARG A 225 -10.55 7.59 6.50
N ASP A 226 -11.84 7.49 6.18
CA ASP A 226 -12.81 6.73 6.98
C ASP A 226 -12.56 5.21 6.96
N THR A 227 -12.12 4.67 5.81
CA THR A 227 -11.78 3.25 5.67
C THR A 227 -10.32 3.08 5.25
N ARG A 228 -9.81 1.87 5.38
CA ARG A 228 -8.43 1.54 4.97
C ARG A 228 -8.23 1.70 3.47
N ASP A 229 -9.24 1.34 2.67
CA ASP A 229 -9.16 1.53 1.22
C ASP A 229 -9.08 3.02 0.84
N GLN A 230 -9.93 3.85 1.46
CA GLN A 230 -9.87 5.30 1.25
C GLN A 230 -8.53 5.90 1.69
N ASP A 231 -7.98 5.43 2.82
CA ASP A 231 -6.67 5.87 3.32
C ASP A 231 -5.59 5.52 2.29
N ASN A 232 -5.53 4.27 1.83
CA ASN A 232 -4.57 3.81 0.81
C ASN A 232 -4.76 4.54 -0.53
N ALA A 233 -5.98 4.82 -0.95
CA ALA A 233 -6.24 5.57 -2.18
C ALA A 233 -5.64 6.98 -2.12
N LYS A 234 -5.86 7.69 -0.99
CA LYS A 234 -5.27 9.02 -0.79
C LYS A 234 -3.74 8.96 -0.67
N LEU A 235 -3.22 7.91 -0.01
CA LEU A 235 -1.78 7.66 0.01
C LEU A 235 -1.25 7.41 -1.41
N GLY A 236 -1.99 6.70 -2.27
CA GLY A 236 -1.64 6.49 -3.67
C GLY A 236 -1.45 7.80 -4.44
N LEU A 237 -2.27 8.82 -4.15
CA LEU A 237 -2.06 10.16 -4.72
C LEU A 237 -0.86 10.87 -4.08
N ILE A 238 -0.78 10.93 -2.76
CA ILE A 238 0.25 11.66 -2.00
C ILE A 238 1.64 11.08 -2.29
N GLU A 239 1.77 9.77 -2.10
CA GLU A 239 3.03 9.05 -2.31
C GLU A 239 3.38 8.93 -3.79
N GLY A 240 2.36 8.78 -4.64
CA GLY A 240 2.54 8.73 -6.08
C GLY A 240 3.19 10.00 -6.62
N ASP A 241 2.71 11.16 -6.18
CA ASP A 241 3.29 12.47 -6.51
C ASP A 241 4.73 12.57 -5.98
N ALA A 242 4.97 12.13 -4.73
CA ALA A 242 6.29 12.18 -4.10
C ALA A 242 7.29 11.24 -4.78
N VAL A 243 6.91 10.00 -5.06
CA VAL A 243 7.76 9.01 -5.75
C VAL A 243 8.00 9.42 -7.21
N TRP A 244 7.02 10.03 -7.87
CA TRP A 244 7.22 10.57 -9.22
C TRP A 244 8.30 11.67 -9.20
N VAL A 245 8.22 12.59 -8.23
CA VAL A 245 9.18 13.71 -8.08
C VAL A 245 10.57 13.18 -7.69
N ASP A 246 10.67 12.22 -6.75
CA ASP A 246 11.99 11.69 -6.35
C ASP A 246 12.64 10.89 -7.48
N THR A 247 11.85 10.21 -8.32
CA THR A 247 12.35 9.51 -9.53
C THR A 247 13.01 10.50 -10.51
N GLU A 248 12.35 11.64 -10.78
CA GLU A 248 12.92 12.71 -11.62
C GLU A 248 14.14 13.36 -10.94
N TYR A 249 14.08 13.55 -9.62
CA TYR A 249 15.19 14.09 -8.83
C TYR A 249 16.42 13.17 -8.95
N GLU A 250 16.25 11.84 -8.74
CA GLU A 250 17.35 10.87 -8.89
C GLU A 250 17.93 10.89 -10.31
N ALA A 251 17.08 10.94 -11.33
CA ALA A 251 17.52 11.01 -12.74
C ALA A 251 18.32 12.29 -13.01
N LEU A 252 17.93 13.42 -12.40
CA LEU A 252 18.67 14.69 -12.51
C LEU A 252 19.99 14.65 -11.73
N CYS A 253 20.06 13.95 -10.58
CA CYS A 253 21.32 13.69 -9.87
C CYS A 253 22.28 12.82 -10.67
N GLU A 254 21.76 11.94 -11.53
CA GLU A 254 22.61 11.11 -12.41
C GLU A 254 23.11 11.85 -13.66
N SER A 255 22.50 13.00 -14.02
CA SER A 255 22.75 13.65 -15.31
C SER A 255 23.15 15.14 -15.23
N GLU A 256 22.41 15.97 -14.52
CA GLU A 256 22.53 17.44 -14.54
C GLU A 256 22.99 18.04 -13.20
N TRP A 257 22.67 17.40 -12.06
CA TRP A 257 22.92 17.93 -10.71
C TRP A 257 24.03 17.15 -10.00
N GLU A 258 24.80 17.87 -9.18
CA GLU A 258 25.63 17.21 -8.15
C GLU A 258 24.76 17.09 -6.89
N CYS A 259 24.66 15.90 -6.32
CA CYS A 259 23.77 15.60 -5.18
C CYS A 259 24.53 14.94 -4.02
N VAL A 260 24.10 15.23 -2.82
CA VAL A 260 24.58 14.57 -1.60
C VAL A 260 23.86 13.21 -1.48
N LEU A 261 24.60 12.11 -1.69
CA LEU A 261 24.04 10.76 -1.67
C LEU A 261 24.94 9.82 -0.86
N PRO A 262 24.39 9.08 0.13
CA PRO A 262 25.16 8.12 0.92
C PRO A 262 25.53 6.88 0.12
N UNK A 263 26.41 6.28 0.57
CA UNK A 263 26.82 5.11 -0.06
C UNK A 263 25.77 4.08 0.05
N UNK A 264 25.46 3.38 -0.74
CA UNK A 264 24.52 2.38 -0.70
C UNK A 264 24.85 1.50 0.42
N GLY A 265 23.95 1.39 1.19
CA GLY A 265 23.89 0.46 2.32
C GLY A 265 23.19 -0.88 1.97
N UNK A 266 23.15 -1.59 2.58
CA UNK A 266 22.52 -2.67 2.39
C UNK A 266 21.23 -2.39 2.77
N PRO A 267 20.39 -3.16 2.15
CA PRO A 267 19.01 -3.05 2.59
C PRO A 267 18.77 -3.76 3.94
N PRO A 268 17.85 -3.27 4.74
CA PRO A 268 17.50 -3.96 5.99
C PRO A 268 16.98 -5.38 5.71
N GLY A 269 17.06 -6.25 6.71
CA GLY A 269 16.57 -7.63 6.59
C GLY A 269 15.05 -7.67 6.37
N THR A 270 14.61 -8.64 5.58
CA THR A 270 13.19 -8.80 5.19
C THR A 270 12.54 -9.91 6.03
N ASP A 271 12.32 -9.66 7.30
CA ASP A 271 11.57 -10.59 8.15
C ASP A 271 10.25 -9.93 8.54
N PHE A 272 9.33 -9.94 7.60
CA PHE A 272 8.02 -9.28 7.75
C PHE A 272 6.94 -10.01 6.93
N UNK A 273 5.78 -9.91 7.31
CA UNK A 273 4.72 -10.46 6.66
C UNK A 273 4.48 -9.79 5.40
N TRP A 274 4.41 -10.69 4.41
CA TRP A 274 4.25 -10.21 3.03
C TRP A 274 2.88 -9.57 2.78
N GLY A 275 1.84 -10.12 3.32
CA GLY A 275 0.54 -9.49 3.27
C GLY A 275 0.56 -8.01 3.74
N UNK A 276 1.16 -7.83 4.77
CA UNK A 276 1.26 -6.55 5.31
C UNK A 276 2.17 -5.66 4.50
N UNK A 277 3.29 -6.24 3.87
CA UNK A 277 4.14 -5.53 3.03
C UNK A 277 3.43 -5.04 1.84
N LEU A 278 2.88 -5.98 1.15
CA LEU A 278 2.18 -5.65 -0.09
C LEU A 278 1.10 -4.56 0.07
N UNK A 279 0.42 -4.60 1.02
CA UNK A 279 -0.58 -3.71 1.24
C UNK A 279 -0.15 -2.36 1.41
N MET A 280 0.90 -2.26 2.19
CA MET A 280 1.52 -0.94 2.49
C MET A 280 2.32 -0.37 1.30
N PHE A 281 2.85 -1.22 0.48
CA PHE A 281 3.69 -0.82 -0.66
C PHE A 281 2.87 -0.33 -1.87
N GLN A 282 1.61 -0.71 -2.00
CA GLN A 282 0.78 -0.40 -3.17
C GLN A 282 0.74 1.11 -3.52
N PRO A 283 0.59 2.05 -2.57
CA PRO A 283 0.64 3.49 -2.88
C PRO A 283 1.94 3.94 -3.59
N TYR A 284 3.06 3.36 -3.20
CA TYR A 284 4.39 3.66 -3.77
C TYR A 284 4.61 2.97 -5.12
N ASN A 285 3.95 1.84 -5.32
CA ASN A 285 4.06 1.02 -6.53
C ASN A 285 3.23 1.60 -7.70
N ASP A 286 1.95 1.84 -7.45
CA ASP A 286 0.98 2.24 -8.49
C ASP A 286 0.76 3.76 -8.53
N GLY A 287 0.94 4.43 -7.39
CA GLY A 287 0.74 5.88 -7.27
C GLY A 287 1.51 6.70 -8.32
N PRO A 288 2.81 6.43 -8.57
CA PRO A 288 3.54 7.16 -9.62
C PRO A 288 2.92 6.99 -11.02
N GLY A 289 2.41 5.80 -11.33
CA GLY A 289 1.68 5.53 -12.58
C GLY A 289 0.39 6.31 -12.69
N TYR A 290 -0.34 6.40 -11.57
CA TYR A 290 -1.56 7.20 -11.44
C TYR A 290 -1.26 8.69 -11.69
N VAL A 291 -0.23 9.22 -11.05
CA VAL A 291 0.20 10.63 -11.21
C VAL A 291 0.69 10.88 -12.65
N ASP A 292 1.50 9.99 -13.22
CA ASP A 292 2.03 10.11 -14.60
C ASP A 292 0.88 10.16 -15.63
N TYR A 293 -0.16 9.33 -15.44
CA TYR A 293 -1.37 9.34 -16.28
C TYR A 293 -2.02 10.73 -16.30
N HIS A 294 -2.27 11.32 -15.13
CA HIS A 294 -2.90 12.64 -15.03
C HIS A 294 -1.98 13.77 -15.54
N LEU A 295 -0.69 13.62 -15.31
CA LEU A 295 0.34 14.54 -15.80
C LEU A 295 0.35 14.55 -17.35
N GLU A 296 0.22 13.39 -18.00
CA GLU A 296 0.11 13.28 -19.47
C GLU A 296 -1.19 13.90 -20.00
N GLU A 297 -2.30 13.79 -19.24
CA GLU A 297 -3.60 14.32 -19.65
C GLU A 297 -3.68 15.86 -19.55
N GLY A 298 -3.08 16.48 -18.52
CA GLY A 298 -3.26 17.92 -18.29
C GLY A 298 -2.15 18.65 -17.54
N GLY A 299 -0.98 18.03 -17.41
CA GLY A 299 0.16 18.62 -16.70
C GLY A 299 -0.09 18.73 -15.20
N TRP A 300 0.75 19.49 -14.50
CA TRP A 300 0.65 19.67 -13.05
C TRP A 300 -0.70 20.25 -12.60
N ASP A 301 -1.37 21.04 -13.43
CA ASP A 301 -2.72 21.56 -13.12
C ASP A 301 -3.74 20.41 -12.96
N ALA A 302 -3.58 19.30 -13.71
CA ALA A 302 -4.45 18.13 -13.58
C ALA A 302 -4.12 17.32 -12.32
N VAL A 303 -2.84 17.17 -11.98
CA VAL A 303 -2.40 16.51 -10.75
C VAL A 303 -2.89 17.31 -9.51
N ASP A 304 -2.72 18.62 -9.52
CA ASP A 304 -3.18 19.50 -8.42
C ASP A 304 -4.70 19.41 -8.22
N ALA A 305 -5.47 19.24 -9.30
CA ALA A 305 -6.92 19.09 -9.22
C ALA A 305 -7.35 17.82 -8.49
N LEU A 306 -6.53 16.76 -8.49
CA LEU A 306 -6.81 15.50 -7.74
C LEU A 306 -6.84 15.73 -6.23
N TYR A 307 -6.14 16.74 -5.72
CA TYR A 307 -6.16 17.04 -4.28
C TYR A 307 -7.49 17.65 -3.83
N ASP A 308 -8.29 18.20 -4.79
CA ASP A 308 -9.67 18.64 -4.54
C ASP A 308 -10.70 17.53 -4.85
N ASP A 309 -10.41 16.65 -5.83
CA ASP A 309 -11.27 15.54 -6.27
C ASP A 309 -10.47 14.23 -6.15
N ARG A 310 -10.34 13.79 -4.92
CA ARG A 310 -9.42 12.73 -4.50
C ARG A 310 -9.89 11.35 -4.94
N PRO A 311 -8.97 10.41 -5.23
CA PRO A 311 -9.38 9.04 -5.56
C PRO A 311 -10.21 8.43 -4.44
N ALA A 312 -11.30 7.77 -4.79
CA ALA A 312 -12.28 7.22 -3.85
C ALA A 312 -11.89 5.80 -3.38
N SER A 313 -11.04 5.10 -4.13
CA SER A 313 -10.64 3.71 -3.86
C SER A 313 -9.25 3.40 -4.43
N THR A 314 -8.61 2.37 -3.93
CA THR A 314 -7.34 1.86 -4.48
C THR A 314 -7.51 1.34 -5.91
N ALA A 315 -8.72 0.93 -6.31
CA ALA A 315 -9.03 0.53 -7.68
C ALA A 315 -8.73 1.64 -8.70
N GLU A 316 -8.97 2.91 -8.34
CA GLU A 316 -8.63 4.07 -9.19
C GLU A 316 -7.11 4.26 -9.34
N ILE A 317 -6.37 3.97 -8.28
CA ILE A 317 -4.89 4.06 -8.28
C ILE A 317 -4.29 2.94 -9.15
N ILE A 318 -4.84 1.72 -9.04
CA ILE A 318 -4.42 0.54 -9.83
C ILE A 318 -4.72 0.74 -11.32
N ARG A 319 -5.89 1.35 -11.64
CA ARG A 319 -6.36 1.55 -13.03
C ARG A 319 -6.60 3.03 -13.33
N PRO A 320 -5.54 3.81 -13.57
CA PRO A 320 -5.69 5.25 -13.83
C PRO A 320 -6.67 5.55 -14.98
N GLY A 321 -7.59 6.48 -14.76
CA GLY A 321 -8.60 6.87 -15.72
C GLY A 321 -9.90 6.07 -15.63
N GLU A 322 -9.99 5.11 -14.71
CA GLU A 322 -11.23 4.40 -14.38
C GLU A 322 -11.76 4.93 -13.05
N GLU A 323 -12.85 5.67 -13.07
CA GLU A 323 -13.52 6.14 -11.85
C GLU A 323 -14.17 4.94 -11.14
N ARG A 324 -13.78 4.66 -9.90
CA ARG A 324 -14.24 3.52 -9.10
C ARG A 324 -14.69 3.97 -7.70
N VAL A 325 -15.79 4.73 -7.67
CA VAL A 325 -16.42 5.15 -6.41
C VAL A 325 -17.15 3.95 -5.81
N PRO A 326 -16.76 3.50 -4.61
CA PRO A 326 -17.39 2.31 -4.00
C PRO A 326 -18.89 2.47 -3.80
N VAL A 327 -19.66 1.43 -4.12
CA VAL A 327 -21.10 1.40 -3.90
C VAL A 327 -21.42 1.39 -2.39
N ASP A 328 -22.50 2.03 -1.98
CA ASP A 328 -22.93 2.04 -0.58
C ASP A 328 -23.61 0.71 -0.20
N ILE A 329 -22.89 -0.13 0.53
CA ILE A 329 -23.38 -1.43 0.99
C ILE A 329 -24.13 -1.25 2.33
N VAL A 330 -25.42 -1.56 2.30
CA VAL A 330 -26.25 -1.49 3.52
C VAL A 330 -26.13 -2.81 4.28
N HIS A 331 -25.62 -2.75 5.50
CA HIS A 331 -25.54 -3.90 6.40
C HIS A 331 -26.55 -3.76 7.54
N GLU A 332 -27.58 -4.60 7.56
CA GLU A 332 -28.53 -4.71 8.66
C GLU A 332 -28.11 -5.89 9.56
N SER A 333 -27.69 -5.60 10.77
CA SER A 333 -27.26 -6.65 11.71
C SER A 333 -28.44 -7.54 12.12
N THR A 334 -28.27 -8.84 12.00
CA THR A 334 -29.18 -9.88 12.53
C THR A 334 -28.52 -10.67 13.66
N ALA A 335 -27.42 -10.17 14.18
CA ALA A 335 -26.67 -10.84 15.26
C ALA A 335 -27.54 -11.04 16.50
N SER A 336 -27.40 -12.20 17.13
CA SER A 336 -28.15 -12.59 18.32
C SER A 336 -27.68 -11.83 19.58
N ASP A 337 -28.49 -11.84 20.65
CA ASP A 337 -28.12 -11.26 21.94
C ASP A 337 -26.82 -11.88 22.46
N GLY A 338 -25.82 -11.07 22.69
CA GLY A 338 -24.50 -11.49 23.14
C GLY A 338 -23.39 -11.19 22.13
N TRP A 339 -23.75 -10.94 20.88
CA TRP A 339 -22.84 -10.48 19.84
C TRP A 339 -23.12 -8.99 19.55
N GLU A 340 -22.13 -8.15 19.71
CA GLU A 340 -22.22 -6.71 19.46
C GLU A 340 -21.17 -6.30 18.42
N ARG A 341 -21.49 -5.30 17.61
CA ARG A 341 -20.51 -4.74 16.67
C ARG A 341 -19.32 -4.21 17.46
N LEU A 342 -18.12 -4.61 17.07
CA LEU A 342 -16.88 -4.06 17.60
C LEU A 342 -16.62 -2.74 16.85
N ALA A 343 -16.95 -1.64 17.50
CA ALA A 343 -16.86 -0.31 16.92
C ALA A 343 -16.09 0.62 17.87
N ILE A 344 -15.22 1.43 17.32
CA ILE A 344 -14.43 2.42 18.05
C ILE A 344 -15.16 3.77 17.95
N ASP A 345 -15.29 4.46 19.07
CA ASP A 345 -15.92 5.78 19.13
C ASP A 345 -15.26 6.74 18.13
N ASP A 346 -16.06 7.52 17.44
CA ASP A 346 -15.65 8.51 16.44
C ASP A 346 -15.02 7.93 15.17
N ARG A 347 -15.17 6.61 14.91
CA ARG A 347 -14.76 5.94 13.67
C ARG A 347 -15.95 5.20 13.04
N PRO A 348 -15.91 4.92 11.72
CA PRO A 348 -16.92 4.04 11.12
C PRO A 348 -17.00 2.67 11.80
N ASP A 349 -18.21 2.13 11.92
CA ASP A 349 -18.45 0.81 12.51
C ASP A 349 -18.17 -0.36 11.53
N HIS A 350 -17.39 -0.09 10.51
CA HIS A 350 -17.00 -1.05 9.46
C HIS A 350 -15.63 -0.71 8.90
N SER A 351 -15.07 -1.63 8.11
CA SER A 351 -13.87 -1.42 7.31
C SER A 351 -14.20 -1.73 5.85
N SER A 352 -13.35 -1.28 4.93
CA SER A 352 -13.32 -1.71 3.53
C SER A 352 -11.90 -2.22 3.25
N PHE A 353 -11.78 -3.34 2.56
CA PHE A 353 -10.49 -3.86 2.12
C PHE A 353 -10.00 -3.11 0.88
N GLY A 354 -10.89 -2.90 -0.08
CA GLY A 354 -10.52 -2.37 -1.37
C GLY A 354 -9.75 -3.38 -2.21
N GLU A 355 -9.50 -3.03 -3.44
CA GLU A 355 -8.85 -3.92 -4.40
C GLU A 355 -7.41 -4.26 -3.99
N ALA A 356 -6.61 -3.25 -3.63
CA ALA A 356 -5.20 -3.43 -3.26
C ALA A 356 -5.01 -4.44 -2.11
N LYS A 357 -5.86 -4.37 -1.07
CA LYS A 357 -5.76 -5.30 0.07
C LYS A 357 -6.21 -6.72 -0.31
N MET A 358 -7.19 -6.84 -1.23
CA MET A 358 -7.61 -8.16 -1.74
C MET A 358 -6.49 -8.81 -2.58
N VAL A 359 -5.80 -8.05 -3.43
CA VAL A 359 -4.62 -8.56 -4.15
C VAL A 359 -3.54 -9.00 -3.17
N ALA A 360 -3.24 -8.18 -2.17
CA ALA A 360 -2.26 -8.53 -1.13
C ALA A 360 -2.66 -9.79 -0.36
N MET A 361 -3.96 -9.99 -0.09
CA MET A 361 -4.51 -11.20 0.53
C MET A 361 -4.24 -12.45 -0.30
N PHE A 362 -4.51 -12.40 -1.61
CA PHE A 362 -4.34 -13.54 -2.51
C PHE A 362 -2.86 -13.82 -2.88
N ALA A 363 -2.00 -12.81 -2.77
CA ALA A 363 -0.58 -12.90 -3.14
C ALA A 363 0.35 -13.23 -1.96
N ALA A 364 -0.09 -13.06 -0.72
CA ALA A 364 0.78 -13.17 0.47
C ALA A 364 1.52 -14.51 0.53
N ASP A 365 0.80 -15.61 0.33
CA ASP A 365 1.33 -16.97 0.41
C ASP A 365 2.40 -17.28 -0.65
N ALA A 366 2.41 -16.56 -1.77
CA ALA A 366 3.44 -16.72 -2.82
C ALA A 366 4.84 -16.30 -2.33
N PHE A 367 4.90 -15.45 -1.32
CA PHE A 367 6.15 -14.86 -0.81
C PHE A 367 6.56 -15.41 0.56
N GLU A 368 5.67 -16.15 1.23
CA GLU A 368 5.97 -16.75 2.53
C GLU A 368 6.87 -17.97 2.38
N PRO A 369 7.79 -18.19 3.34
CA PRO A 369 8.61 -19.40 3.32
C PRO A 369 7.74 -20.65 3.51
N ARG A 370 7.83 -21.61 2.59
CA ARG A 370 7.13 -22.89 2.67
C ARG A 370 8.07 -23.99 3.14
N ASP A 371 7.54 -24.98 3.85
CA ASP A 371 8.27 -26.19 4.21
C ASP A 371 8.45 -27.09 2.97
N ASP A 372 9.59 -27.79 2.86
CA ASP A 372 9.97 -28.65 1.73
C ASP A 372 8.96 -29.81 1.44
N ASP A 373 7.97 -30.02 2.32
CA ASP A 373 6.96 -31.08 2.18
C ASP A 373 5.63 -30.55 1.58
N ASP A 374 5.48 -29.22 1.40
CA ASP A 374 4.24 -28.57 0.93
C ASP A 374 4.29 -28.18 -0.57
N ASP A 375 5.13 -28.87 -1.36
CA ASP A 375 5.37 -28.61 -2.80
C ASP A 375 4.13 -28.85 -3.70
N GLU A 376 2.98 -29.26 -3.16
CA GLU A 376 1.80 -29.59 -3.97
C GLU A 376 0.68 -28.55 -3.93
N GLU A 377 0.78 -27.54 -3.06
CA GLU A 377 -0.23 -26.49 -2.94
C GLU A 377 0.27 -25.19 -3.57
N GLU A 378 -0.41 -24.75 -4.60
CA GLU A 378 -0.09 -23.50 -5.30
C GLU A 378 -0.81 -22.32 -4.62
N PRO A 379 -0.17 -21.16 -4.45
CA PRO A 379 -0.87 -19.96 -3.94
C PRO A 379 -1.92 -19.49 -4.94
N VAL A 380 -2.89 -18.72 -4.49
CA VAL A 380 -3.98 -18.18 -5.34
C VAL A 380 -3.41 -17.28 -6.45
N LEU A 381 -2.46 -16.42 -6.10
CA LEU A 381 -1.65 -15.66 -7.06
C LEU A 381 -0.19 -16.03 -6.82
N ASP A 382 0.49 -16.51 -7.82
CA ASP A 382 1.90 -16.88 -7.68
C ASP A 382 2.84 -15.69 -7.91
N GLN A 383 4.14 -15.87 -7.66
CA GLN A 383 5.13 -14.79 -7.84
C GLN A 383 5.22 -14.29 -9.29
N ASP A 384 4.98 -15.16 -10.28
CA ASP A 384 5.04 -14.78 -11.70
C ASP A 384 3.82 -13.95 -12.12
N ASP A 385 2.69 -14.09 -11.41
CA ASP A 385 1.49 -13.24 -11.61
C ASP A 385 1.72 -11.82 -11.06
N VAL A 386 2.36 -11.73 -9.91
CA VAL A 386 2.45 -10.50 -9.12
C VAL A 386 3.73 -9.69 -9.40
N LEU A 387 4.85 -10.35 -9.77
CA LEU A 387 6.12 -9.65 -10.00
C LEU A 387 6.23 -9.11 -11.43
N ALA A 388 6.29 -7.81 -11.58
CA ALA A 388 6.47 -7.15 -12.87
C ALA A 388 7.94 -7.10 -13.31
N GLU A 389 8.22 -7.04 -14.62
CA GLU A 389 9.58 -6.95 -15.21
C GLU A 389 10.22 -5.54 -15.11
N GLY A 390 9.83 -4.73 -14.11
CA GLY A 390 10.36 -3.36 -13.92
C GLY A 390 9.34 -2.50 -13.20
N PRO A 391 9.58 -1.20 -13.02
CA PRO A 391 8.57 -0.35 -12.36
C PRO A 391 7.25 -0.29 -13.15
N PRO A 392 6.10 -0.46 -12.51
CA PRO A 392 5.96 -0.86 -11.09
C PRO A 392 6.55 -2.25 -10.80
N LEU A 393 6.87 -2.54 -9.56
CA LEU A 393 7.52 -3.81 -9.15
C LEU A 393 6.52 -4.95 -8.98
N PHE A 394 5.30 -4.60 -8.59
CA PHE A 394 4.20 -5.54 -8.40
C PHE A 394 3.03 -5.13 -9.28
N ASP A 395 2.34 -6.12 -9.81
CA ASP A 395 1.12 -5.94 -10.61
C ASP A 395 -0.09 -6.17 -9.71
N TYR A 396 -0.81 -5.11 -9.36
CA TYR A 396 -2.03 -5.18 -8.57
C TYR A 396 -3.30 -5.29 -9.46
N ASP A 397 -3.17 -5.27 -10.77
CA ASP A 397 -4.29 -5.48 -11.71
C ASP A 397 -4.48 -6.98 -11.94
N GLN A 398 -5.20 -7.64 -11.03
CA GLN A 398 -5.29 -9.10 -10.96
C GLN A 398 -6.72 -9.62 -11.19
N PRO A 399 -6.90 -10.73 -11.95
CA PRO A 399 -8.23 -11.24 -12.27
C PRO A 399 -9.15 -11.49 -11.07
N PRO A 400 -8.69 -12.06 -9.93
CA PRO A 400 -9.61 -12.30 -8.80
C PRO A 400 -10.20 -11.05 -8.16
N THR A 401 -9.67 -9.86 -8.49
CA THR A 401 -10.13 -8.59 -7.90
C THR A 401 -10.67 -7.62 -8.95
N ASP A 402 -10.57 -7.97 -10.24
CA ASP A 402 -11.11 -7.15 -11.32
C ASP A 402 -12.63 -6.98 -11.15
N GLY A 403 -13.12 -5.81 -11.44
CA GLY A 403 -14.53 -5.49 -11.30
C GLY A 403 -14.99 -5.27 -9.87
N TRP A 404 -14.07 -5.15 -8.90
CA TRP A 404 -14.45 -4.74 -7.53
C TRP A 404 -15.24 -3.42 -7.60
N ALA A 405 -16.42 -3.42 -6.98
CA ALA A 405 -17.31 -2.26 -6.94
C ALA A 405 -17.53 -1.73 -5.52
N GLY A 406 -17.05 -2.46 -4.53
CA GLY A 406 -17.13 -2.04 -3.11
C GLY A 406 -17.13 -3.22 -2.16
N ASP A 407 -16.74 -2.97 -0.92
CA ASP A 407 -16.84 -3.98 0.14
C ASP A 407 -17.08 -3.34 1.51
N LYS A 408 -17.62 -4.14 2.41
CA LYS A 408 -17.90 -3.71 3.78
C LYS A 408 -17.70 -4.87 4.76
N LEU A 409 -16.70 -4.75 5.63
CA LEU A 409 -16.42 -5.70 6.72
C LEU A 409 -16.98 -5.13 8.02
N VAL A 410 -17.88 -5.87 8.68
CA VAL A 410 -18.44 -5.54 10.00
C VAL A 410 -17.99 -6.61 10.99
N VAL A 411 -17.26 -6.20 12.01
CA VAL A 411 -16.71 -7.09 13.03
C VAL A 411 -17.67 -7.14 14.23
N TYR A 412 -17.83 -8.34 14.78
CA TYR A 412 -18.62 -8.61 15.97
C TYR A 412 -17.76 -9.24 17.06
N ALA A 413 -18.07 -8.94 18.31
CA ALA A 413 -17.40 -9.52 19.47
C ALA A 413 -18.41 -9.82 20.58
N THR A 414 -18.06 -10.75 21.46
CA THR A 414 -18.82 -11.00 22.70
C THR A 414 -18.35 -10.04 23.80
N GLU A 415 -19.05 -10.01 24.92
CA GLU A 415 -18.69 -9.19 26.10
C GLU A 415 -17.26 -9.45 26.63
N ARG A 416 -16.67 -10.60 26.31
CA ARG A 416 -15.32 -10.94 26.77
C ARG A 416 -14.21 -10.37 25.87
N ALA A 417 -14.57 -10.01 24.65
CA ALA A 417 -13.72 -9.25 23.71
C ALA A 417 -12.29 -9.81 23.53
N ALA A 418 -12.17 -11.15 23.47
CA ALA A 418 -10.94 -11.81 23.07
C ALA A 418 -11.03 -12.20 21.58
N VAL A 419 -9.91 -12.29 20.89
CA VAL A 419 -9.88 -12.57 19.44
C VAL A 419 -10.59 -13.90 19.09
N GLU A 420 -10.51 -14.89 19.99
CA GLU A 420 -11.19 -16.19 19.85
C GLU A 420 -12.73 -16.06 19.95
N GLU A 421 -13.24 -14.93 20.39
CA GLU A 421 -14.66 -14.66 20.59
C GLU A 421 -15.14 -13.54 19.67
N THR A 422 -14.49 -13.40 18.51
CA THR A 422 -14.88 -12.46 17.46
C THR A 422 -15.41 -13.20 16.24
N GLY A 423 -16.16 -12.49 15.43
CA GLY A 423 -16.62 -12.95 14.14
C GLY A 423 -16.88 -11.74 13.24
N TYR A 424 -17.19 -11.98 11.98
CA TYR A 424 -17.46 -10.87 11.06
C TYR A 424 -18.43 -11.26 9.96
N VAL A 425 -19.01 -10.23 9.36
CA VAL A 425 -19.73 -10.31 8.08
C VAL A 425 -18.98 -9.40 7.11
N TRP A 426 -18.52 -9.96 6.00
CA TRP A 426 -17.85 -9.23 4.93
C TRP A 426 -18.68 -9.33 3.65
N HIS A 427 -19.20 -8.20 3.22
CA HIS A 427 -19.96 -8.06 1.97
C HIS A 427 -19.03 -7.51 0.90
N THR A 428 -19.06 -8.10 -0.30
CA THR A 428 -18.38 -7.58 -1.49
C THR A 428 -19.38 -7.41 -2.63
N GLU A 429 -19.23 -6.35 -3.40
CA GLU A 429 -20.02 -6.04 -4.59
C GLU A 429 -19.10 -5.93 -5.80
N TRP A 430 -19.56 -6.42 -6.92
CA TRP A 430 -18.78 -6.56 -8.16
C TRP A 430 -19.53 -5.92 -9.33
N THR A 431 -18.83 -5.57 -10.41
CA THR A 431 -19.43 -4.95 -11.59
C THR A 431 -20.35 -5.90 -12.36
N ASP A 432 -20.12 -7.22 -12.22
CA ASP A 432 -20.99 -8.25 -12.82
C ASP A 432 -20.82 -9.62 -12.12
N GLU A 433 -21.65 -10.59 -12.51
CA GLU A 433 -21.67 -11.94 -11.94
C GLU A 433 -20.39 -12.75 -12.25
N GLU A 434 -19.67 -12.45 -13.33
CA GLU A 434 -18.43 -13.14 -13.72
C GLU A 434 -17.30 -12.75 -12.74
N ASN A 435 -17.13 -11.45 -12.48
CA ASN A 435 -16.16 -10.95 -11.49
C ASN A 435 -16.45 -11.47 -10.08
N ALA A 436 -17.73 -11.47 -9.66
CA ALA A 436 -18.14 -12.04 -8.37
C ALA A 436 -17.76 -13.53 -8.26
N ALA A 437 -17.92 -14.29 -9.35
CA ALA A 437 -17.60 -15.72 -9.39
C ALA A 437 -16.08 -15.96 -9.38
N GLU A 438 -15.29 -15.11 -10.06
CA GLU A 438 -13.82 -15.18 -10.04
C GLU A 438 -13.28 -14.92 -8.62
N PHE A 439 -13.75 -13.88 -7.96
CA PHE A 439 -13.40 -13.60 -6.55
C PHE A 439 -13.78 -14.78 -5.64
N LEU A 440 -15.02 -15.31 -5.79
CA LEU A 440 -15.50 -16.42 -4.95
C LEU A 440 -14.64 -17.67 -5.14
N ALA A 441 -14.23 -17.96 -6.38
CA ALA A 441 -13.34 -19.10 -6.68
C ALA A 441 -11.98 -18.91 -5.99
N ALA A 442 -11.37 -17.74 -6.16
CA ALA A 442 -10.08 -17.40 -5.54
C ALA A 442 -10.15 -17.45 -4.00
N TYR A 443 -11.25 -16.96 -3.42
CA TYR A 443 -11.44 -17.01 -1.95
C TYR A 443 -11.61 -18.45 -1.47
N GLY A 444 -12.28 -19.29 -2.25
CA GLY A 444 -12.40 -20.73 -1.97
C GLY A 444 -11.05 -21.44 -2.03
N GLU A 445 -10.21 -21.10 -3.02
CA GLU A 445 -8.82 -21.61 -3.13
C GLU A 445 -7.98 -21.17 -1.92
N LEU A 446 -8.12 -19.92 -1.49
CA LEU A 446 -7.46 -19.39 -0.28
C LEU A 446 -7.86 -20.18 0.97
N LEU A 447 -9.16 -20.46 1.14
CA LEU A 447 -9.64 -21.31 2.25
C LEU A 447 -9.01 -22.70 2.18
N ALA A 448 -8.96 -23.32 0.99
CA ALA A 448 -8.38 -24.65 0.78
C ALA A 448 -6.87 -24.65 1.09
N LEU A 449 -6.15 -23.61 0.67
CA LEU A 449 -4.72 -23.41 0.95
C LEU A 449 -4.43 -23.37 2.47
N HIS A 450 -5.39 -22.93 3.26
CA HIS A 450 -5.30 -22.89 4.73
C HIS A 450 -6.07 -24.06 5.40
N ASP A 451 -6.09 -25.21 4.75
CA ASP A 451 -6.63 -26.47 5.28
C ASP A 451 -8.12 -26.43 5.69
N ALA A 452 -8.94 -25.61 5.01
CA ALA A 452 -10.37 -25.56 5.28
C ALA A 452 -11.05 -26.90 4.91
N GLU A 453 -11.83 -27.47 5.81
CA GLU A 453 -12.60 -28.69 5.57
C GLU A 453 -14.10 -28.35 5.40
N PRO A 454 -14.79 -28.88 4.38
CA PRO A 454 -16.22 -28.64 4.21
C PRO A 454 -17.04 -29.32 5.30
N VAL A 455 -18.03 -28.61 5.86
CA VAL A 455 -18.95 -29.13 6.89
C VAL A 455 -20.10 -29.87 6.19
N GLY A 456 -20.09 -31.20 6.22
CA GLY A 456 -20.90 -32.07 5.36
C GLY A 456 -22.42 -32.01 5.50
N ASP A 457 -22.99 -31.31 6.47
CA ASP A 457 -24.44 -31.15 6.65
C ASP A 457 -24.87 -29.65 6.65
N ARG A 458 -23.97 -28.77 6.21
CA ARG A 458 -24.19 -27.32 6.10
C ARG A 458 -23.82 -26.82 4.70
N GLU A 459 -24.71 -26.04 4.08
CA GLU A 459 -24.45 -25.47 2.77
C GLU A 459 -23.30 -24.46 2.83
N ASN A 460 -22.34 -24.57 1.90
CA ASN A 460 -21.25 -23.62 1.66
C ASN A 460 -20.51 -23.20 2.93
N THR A 461 -20.30 -24.15 3.83
CA THR A 461 -19.71 -23.93 5.17
C THR A 461 -18.44 -24.75 5.30
N TYR A 462 -17.39 -24.11 5.81
CA TYR A 462 -16.03 -24.67 5.93
C TYR A 462 -15.48 -24.39 7.32
N GLU A 463 -14.59 -25.22 7.82
CA GLU A 463 -13.88 -25.01 9.10
C GLU A 463 -12.37 -25.07 8.89
N ILE A 464 -11.66 -24.14 9.49
CA ILE A 464 -10.19 -24.14 9.62
C ILE A 464 -9.86 -24.35 11.10
N GLU A 465 -8.92 -25.28 11.40
CA GLU A 465 -8.51 -25.59 12.78
C GLU A 465 -7.29 -24.77 13.25
N ASP A 466 -6.31 -24.52 12.37
CA ASP A 466 -5.04 -23.87 12.70
C ASP A 466 -4.82 -22.59 11.85
N GLY A 467 -3.97 -21.69 12.31
CA GLY A 467 -3.66 -20.44 11.62
C GLY A 467 -4.82 -19.43 11.68
N TYR A 468 -5.88 -19.73 10.96
CA TYR A 468 -7.08 -18.89 10.84
C TYR A 468 -8.34 -19.59 11.39
N PRO A 469 -8.31 -20.08 12.63
CA PRO A 469 -9.32 -21.02 13.13
C PRO A 469 -10.72 -20.39 13.20
N GLY A 470 -11.72 -21.17 12.76
CA GLY A 470 -13.12 -20.76 12.78
C GLY A 470 -13.94 -21.44 11.70
N ALA A 471 -15.22 -21.13 11.69
CA ALA A 471 -16.17 -21.56 10.67
C ALA A 471 -16.45 -20.41 9.70
N TYR A 472 -16.47 -20.70 8.42
CA TYR A 472 -16.65 -19.76 7.30
C TYR A 472 -17.88 -20.19 6.50
N TYR A 473 -18.82 -19.29 6.28
CA TYR A 473 -19.97 -19.49 5.41
C TYR A 473 -19.91 -18.51 4.24
N LEU A 474 -20.06 -19.04 3.03
CA LEU A 474 -19.99 -18.27 1.79
C LEU A 474 -21.37 -18.21 1.12
N GLU A 475 -21.80 -17.02 0.74
CA GLU A 475 -23.04 -16.83 -0.01
C GLU A 475 -22.77 -15.97 -1.25
N ALA A 476 -23.17 -16.44 -2.42
CA ALA A 476 -23.10 -15.67 -3.66
C ALA A 476 -24.53 -15.37 -4.15
N ASN A 477 -24.76 -14.16 -4.58
CA ASN A 477 -26.07 -13.70 -5.05
C ASN A 477 -25.92 -12.67 -6.19
N GLY A 478 -25.75 -13.18 -7.41
CA GLY A 478 -25.50 -12.33 -8.58
C GLY A 478 -24.15 -11.63 -8.47
N GLU A 479 -24.18 -10.30 -8.43
CA GLU A 479 -22.98 -9.45 -8.36
C GLU A 479 -22.41 -9.31 -6.92
N SER A 480 -22.99 -10.00 -5.93
CA SER A 480 -22.61 -9.89 -4.51
C SER A 480 -22.06 -11.20 -3.97
N VAL A 481 -21.00 -11.12 -3.14
CA VAL A 481 -20.52 -12.24 -2.32
C VAL A 481 -20.52 -11.80 -0.87
N THR A 482 -20.98 -12.67 0.03
CA THR A 482 -20.92 -12.44 1.48
C THR A 482 -20.16 -13.58 2.15
N VAL A 483 -19.18 -13.22 2.96
CA VAL A 483 -18.44 -14.14 3.85
C VAL A 483 -18.91 -13.88 5.28
N VAL A 484 -19.31 -14.93 6.00
CA VAL A 484 -19.60 -14.86 7.43
C VAL A 484 -18.59 -15.75 8.14
N ARG A 485 -17.89 -15.24 9.14
CA ARG A 485 -16.95 -16.01 9.95
C ARG A 485 -17.37 -15.95 11.42
N ALA A 486 -17.31 -17.09 12.08
CA ALA A 486 -17.58 -17.23 13.52
C ALA A 486 -16.60 -18.20 14.18
N PRO A 487 -16.45 -18.23 15.52
CA PRO A 487 -15.55 -19.19 16.18
C PRO A 487 -15.93 -20.67 15.93
N SER A 488 -17.19 -20.96 15.64
CA SER A 488 -17.68 -22.32 15.37
C SER A 488 -18.89 -22.29 14.42
N VAL A 489 -19.20 -23.43 13.83
CA VAL A 489 -20.36 -23.61 12.92
C VAL A 489 -21.67 -23.18 13.57
N ASP A 490 -21.87 -23.54 14.85
CA ASP A 490 -23.12 -23.19 15.57
C ASP A 490 -23.28 -21.67 15.78
N GLU A 491 -22.16 -20.92 15.87
CA GLU A 491 -22.15 -19.48 16.08
C GLU A 491 -22.33 -18.66 14.78
N LEU A 492 -22.14 -19.25 13.60
CA LEU A 492 -22.38 -18.56 12.32
C LEU A 492 -23.81 -17.95 12.28
N ALA A 493 -24.82 -18.74 12.63
CA ALA A 493 -26.20 -18.28 12.68
C ALA A 493 -26.47 -17.26 13.83
N GLU A 494 -25.56 -17.18 14.80
CA GLU A 494 -25.63 -16.16 15.85
C GLU A 494 -25.08 -14.79 15.37
N ILE A 495 -24.12 -14.81 14.45
CA ILE A 495 -23.57 -13.60 13.81
C ILE A 495 -24.54 -13.09 12.72
N ARG A 496 -25.05 -14.01 11.88
CA ARG A 496 -26.00 -13.69 10.81
C ARG A 496 -27.07 -14.77 10.70
N GLU A 497 -28.32 -14.41 10.96
CA GLU A 497 -29.48 -15.32 11.15
C GLU A 497 -29.61 -16.44 10.11
N ASP A 498 -29.29 -16.17 8.84
CA ASP A 498 -29.45 -17.14 7.74
C ASP A 498 -28.13 -17.83 7.33
N ALA A 499 -27.04 -17.66 8.10
CA ALA A 499 -25.76 -18.29 7.79
C ALA A 499 -25.76 -19.80 8.06
N ALA A 500 -25.03 -20.55 7.26
CA ALA A 500 -24.80 -22.01 7.39
C ALA A 500 -26.11 -22.83 7.47
N PRO A 501 -27.04 -22.70 6.52
CA PRO A 501 -28.27 -23.50 6.55
C PRO A 501 -27.98 -24.98 6.36
N GLU A 502 -28.90 -25.85 6.82
CA GLU A 502 -28.80 -27.30 6.64
C GLU A 502 -28.95 -27.68 5.15
N GLY A 503 -27.96 -28.40 4.59
CA GLY A 503 -27.99 -28.82 3.18
C GLY A 503 -26.67 -29.36 2.71
N GLU A 504 -26.58 -29.65 1.41
CA GLU A 504 -25.33 -30.02 0.72
C GLU A 504 -24.80 -28.77 -0.01
N SER A 505 -23.50 -28.52 0.08
CA SER A 505 -22.85 -27.40 -0.61
C SER A 505 -23.03 -27.49 -2.13
N GLU A 506 -23.37 -26.38 -2.74
CA GLU A 506 -23.38 -26.23 -4.20
C GLU A 506 -22.00 -25.76 -4.72
N MET A 507 -21.19 -25.17 -3.83
CA MET A 507 -19.84 -24.70 -4.13
C MET A 507 -18.82 -25.82 -3.90
N ASN A 508 -17.93 -26.04 -4.86
CA ASN A 508 -16.84 -27.00 -4.76
C ASN A 508 -15.54 -26.32 -5.18
N PHE A 509 -14.66 -26.08 -4.24
CA PHE A 509 -13.38 -25.39 -4.42
C PHE A 509 -12.18 -26.36 -4.52
N GLY A 510 -12.43 -27.60 -4.96
CA GLY A 510 -11.36 -28.55 -5.20
C GLY A 510 -10.72 -29.16 -3.95
N PHE A 511 -11.39 -29.15 -2.79
CA PHE A 511 -10.90 -29.74 -1.54
C PHE A 511 -10.53 -31.25 -1.65
N ASP A 512 -10.92 -31.93 -2.73
CA ASP A 512 -10.58 -33.34 -3.03
C ASP A 512 -9.48 -33.46 -4.12
N GLY A 513 -8.82 -32.37 -4.49
CA GLY A 513 -7.75 -32.36 -5.50
C GLY A 513 -8.25 -32.55 -6.95
N GLU A 514 -9.54 -32.37 -7.21
CA GLU A 514 -10.10 -32.43 -8.57
C GLU A 514 -10.87 -31.15 -8.90
N PHE A 515 -10.19 -30.16 -9.48
CA PHE A 515 -10.86 -29.04 -10.11
C PHE A 515 -11.66 -29.57 -11.32
N GLY A 516 -12.96 -29.43 -11.24
CA GLY A 516 -13.84 -29.75 -12.38
C GLY A 516 -13.80 -28.69 -13.44
N ALA A 517 -12.72 -28.64 -14.21
CA ALA A 517 -12.74 -27.90 -15.46
C ALA A 517 -13.66 -28.61 -16.45
N ASP A 518 -14.66 -27.94 -16.94
CA ASP A 518 -15.51 -28.42 -18.04
C ASP A 518 -14.63 -28.52 -19.30
N ASP A 519 -14.35 -29.75 -19.71
CA ASP A 519 -13.45 -30.09 -20.82
C ASP A 519 -13.91 -29.52 -22.18
N GLY A 520 -13.49 -28.30 -22.45
CA GLY A 520 -13.47 -27.82 -23.83
C GLY A 520 -12.15 -28.25 -24.49
N ALA A 521 -12.22 -29.37 -25.20
CA ALA A 521 -11.07 -30.00 -25.82
C ALA A 521 -10.24 -29.10 -26.76
N GLY A 522 -8.96 -29.05 -26.53
CA GLY A 522 -7.95 -28.55 -27.46
C GLY A 522 -6.59 -29.12 -27.16
N ASP A 523 -6.21 -30.18 -27.88
CA ASP A 523 -4.84 -30.72 -27.90
C ASP A 523 -3.84 -29.65 -28.36
N ASP A 524 -2.82 -29.36 -27.57
CA ASP A 524 -1.52 -29.01 -28.15
C ASP A 524 -0.36 -29.30 -27.16
N ASP A 525 0.75 -29.73 -27.72
CA ASP A 525 1.86 -30.44 -27.13
C ASP A 525 2.70 -29.65 -26.09
N ASP A 526 2.93 -30.31 -25.00
CA ASP A 526 3.84 -30.02 -23.89
C ASP A 526 5.32 -29.99 -24.31
N ASP A 527 6.04 -28.96 -23.91
CA ASP A 527 7.49 -28.99 -23.74
C ASP A 527 7.82 -28.22 -22.43
N GLY A 528 7.71 -28.93 -21.32
CA GLY A 528 7.97 -28.40 -19.98
C GLY A 528 9.43 -27.98 -19.73
N ILE A 529 9.61 -26.83 -19.14
CA ILE A 529 10.89 -26.35 -18.58
C ILE A 529 10.92 -26.70 -17.09
N PRO A 530 11.99 -27.31 -16.57
CA PRO A 530 12.04 -27.75 -15.17
C PRO A 530 12.06 -26.56 -14.19
N GLY A 531 11.23 -26.63 -13.19
CA GLY A 531 11.06 -25.60 -12.17
C GLY A 531 12.31 -25.33 -11.30
N PHE A 532 12.39 -24.10 -10.82
CA PHE A 532 13.41 -23.64 -9.88
C PHE A 532 12.84 -23.70 -8.45
N GLY A 533 13.50 -24.42 -7.56
CA GLY A 533 13.10 -24.61 -6.16
C GLY A 533 13.36 -23.37 -5.27
N PRO A 534 13.13 -23.48 -3.96
CA PRO A 534 12.95 -22.36 -2.99
C PRO A 534 14.14 -21.41 -2.78
N LEU A 535 15.16 -21.52 -3.57
CA LEU A 535 16.26 -20.55 -3.66
C LEU A 535 15.88 -19.27 -4.45
N ALA A 536 14.67 -19.22 -5.03
CA ALA A 536 14.28 -18.13 -5.93
C ALA A 536 13.82 -16.86 -5.18
N ALA A 537 13.15 -17.00 -4.04
CA ALA A 537 12.67 -15.84 -3.26
C ALA A 537 13.84 -15.07 -2.60
N SER A 538 14.82 -15.79 -2.07
CA SER A 538 16.08 -15.18 -1.60
C SER A 538 16.93 -14.64 -2.75
N LEU A 539 16.70 -15.13 -3.98
CA LEU A 539 17.42 -14.69 -5.17
C LEU A 539 16.77 -13.48 -5.86
N ALA A 540 15.49 -13.20 -5.67
CA ALA A 540 14.86 -12.00 -6.23
C ALA A 540 15.44 -10.73 -5.58
N VAL A 541 15.50 -10.69 -4.25
CA VAL A 541 16.16 -9.59 -3.51
C VAL A 541 17.68 -9.61 -3.75
N LEU A 542 18.30 -10.79 -3.84
CA LEU A 542 19.73 -10.93 -4.15
C LEU A 542 20.03 -10.73 -5.65
N SER A 543 19.11 -11.01 -6.57
CA SER A 543 19.31 -10.81 -8.00
C SER A 543 19.31 -9.33 -8.38
N VAL A 544 18.50 -8.53 -7.74
CA VAL A 544 18.52 -7.07 -7.90
C VAL A 544 19.85 -6.52 -7.37
N ALA A 545 20.35 -7.01 -6.24
CA ALA A 545 21.66 -6.63 -5.68
C ALA A 545 22.83 -7.18 -6.52
N LEU A 546 22.70 -8.37 -7.13
CA LEU A 546 23.75 -8.99 -7.94
C LEU A 546 23.79 -8.41 -9.38
N TRP A 547 22.64 -8.07 -9.93
CA TRP A 547 22.51 -7.39 -11.23
C TRP A 547 23.12 -5.98 -11.15
N ALA A 548 22.86 -5.25 -10.07
CA ALA A 548 23.50 -3.96 -9.78
C ALA A 548 25.04 -4.08 -9.67
N ARG A 549 25.57 -5.23 -9.19
CA ARG A 549 27.02 -5.50 -9.15
C ARG A 549 27.60 -5.88 -10.52
N LEU A 550 26.84 -6.60 -11.35
CA LEU A 550 27.29 -7.04 -12.69
C LEU A 550 27.32 -5.88 -13.70
N VAL A 551 26.39 -4.94 -13.57
CA VAL A 551 26.35 -3.73 -14.41
C VAL A 551 27.51 -2.78 -14.04
N ARG A 552 27.92 -2.71 -12.76
CA ARG A 552 29.10 -1.94 -12.31
C ARG A 552 30.43 -2.52 -12.83
N GLY A 553 30.48 -3.82 -13.15
CA GLY A 553 31.71 -4.49 -13.61
C GLY A 553 32.03 -4.31 -15.10
N ARG A 554 31.16 -3.63 -15.87
CA ARG A 554 31.34 -3.47 -17.34
C ARG A 554 31.44 -2.00 -17.76
N ARG A 555 32.45 -1.31 -17.25
CA ARG A 555 32.92 -0.07 -17.88
C ARG A 555 34.36 -0.33 -18.41
N PRO A 556 34.67 0.06 -19.67
CA PRO A 556 36.01 -0.09 -20.23
C PRO A 556 37.03 0.83 -19.58
#